data_a3d8e92961f5a71986fd384106573c03
#
_entry.id   a3d8e92961f5a71986fd384106573c03
#
_cell.length_a   1.000
_cell.length_b   1.000
_cell.length_c   1.000
_cell.angle_alpha   90.00
_cell.angle_beta   90.00
_cell.angle_gamma   90.00
#
_symmetry.space_group_name_H-M   'P 1'
#
loop_
_entity.id
_entity.type
_entity.pdbx_description
1 polymer ?
#
loop_
_entity_poly.entity_id
_entity_poly.type
_entity_poly.pdbx_seq_one_letter_code
_entity_poly.pdbx_strand_id
1 'polypeptide(L)'
;MCKVIAIANQKGGVAKTTTTINLGAGLVKSGKKVVLVDADPQGHLTMGLGFPKNLKVTLKSMMENIIMGLEFDPKEAILHHEEGVDLIPSNKLLAGMDMSLFTVEDREKVLKEYLELLKDEYDYILIDCMPSLGMLTLNALSAADSVLIPVQPQYYAADGLMELLKVVKGIHQRFNPDLQIEGILFTMDNCRYNNAKRNKQAIKTTYGSDIRIFEQTIPRTESLAETASEGVSIFDYDGKSKGADSYLELVQEVLKHA
;
A
#
# COMPACT_ATOMS: atom_id res chain seq x y z
N MET A 1 -14.56 -6.80 11.31
CA MET A 1 -14.78 -6.06 10.04
C MET A 1 -13.41 -5.89 9.39
N CYS A 2 -13.25 -6.22 8.14
CA CYS A 2 -11.97 -6.08 7.41
C CYS A 2 -11.71 -4.61 7.08
N LYS A 3 -10.49 -4.13 7.30
CA LYS A 3 -10.07 -2.77 6.93
C LYS A 3 -9.15 -2.81 5.70
N VAL A 4 -9.53 -2.11 4.64
CA VAL A 4 -8.76 -2.01 3.40
C VAL A 4 -7.98 -0.70 3.38
N ILE A 5 -6.64 -0.77 3.35
CA ILE A 5 -5.76 0.40 3.35
C ILE A 5 -4.94 0.42 2.05
N ALA A 6 -5.10 1.46 1.24
CA ALA A 6 -4.22 1.70 0.10
C ALA A 6 -2.97 2.45 0.54
N ILE A 7 -1.78 1.97 0.16
CA ILE A 7 -0.51 2.65 0.38
C ILE A 7 -0.12 3.36 -0.91
N ALA A 8 -0.38 4.66 -0.98
CA ALA A 8 -0.30 5.41 -2.23
C ALA A 8 0.56 6.67 -2.11
N ASN A 9 1.36 6.92 -3.14
CA ASN A 9 2.02 8.20 -3.42
C ASN A 9 2.45 8.20 -4.88
N GLN A 10 2.23 9.33 -5.56
CA GLN A 10 2.64 9.55 -6.96
C GLN A 10 4.16 9.49 -7.13
N LYS A 11 4.93 9.85 -6.10
CA LYS A 11 6.39 9.80 -6.14
C LYS A 11 6.88 8.37 -6.00
N GLY A 12 7.76 7.96 -6.92
CA GLY A 12 8.51 6.71 -6.81
C GLY A 12 9.56 6.77 -5.69
N GLY A 13 9.91 5.62 -5.11
CA GLY A 13 10.99 5.50 -4.13
C GLY A 13 10.73 6.16 -2.77
N VAL A 14 9.45 6.28 -2.36
CA VAL A 14 9.06 6.79 -1.03
C VAL A 14 8.75 5.68 -0.03
N ALA A 15 9.21 4.48 -0.28
CA ALA A 15 9.02 3.28 0.55
C ALA A 15 7.56 2.79 0.67
N LYS A 16 6.74 2.90 -0.40
CA LYS A 16 5.38 2.31 -0.41
C LYS A 16 5.45 0.81 -0.16
N THR A 17 6.11 0.08 -1.03
CA THR A 17 6.28 -1.38 -0.95
C THR A 17 6.89 -1.84 0.37
N THR A 18 7.96 -1.17 0.81
CA THR A 18 8.59 -1.46 2.10
C THR A 18 7.61 -1.26 3.26
N THR A 19 6.77 -0.22 3.20
CA THR A 19 5.74 0.04 4.20
C THR A 19 4.65 -1.03 4.14
N THR A 20 4.21 -1.43 2.96
CA THR A 20 3.19 -2.48 2.79
C THR A 20 3.66 -3.80 3.41
N ILE A 21 4.88 -4.25 3.10
CA ILE A 21 5.46 -5.48 3.66
C ILE A 21 5.55 -5.40 5.18
N ASN A 22 6.18 -4.36 5.71
CA ASN A 22 6.49 -4.29 7.13
C ASN A 22 5.27 -3.95 8.00
N LEU A 23 4.33 -3.15 7.49
CA LEU A 23 3.05 -2.94 8.17
C LEU A 23 2.24 -4.25 8.20
N GLY A 24 2.19 -4.99 7.07
CA GLY A 24 1.49 -6.26 6.98
C GLY A 24 2.06 -7.31 7.92
N ALA A 25 3.38 -7.54 7.88
CA ALA A 25 4.05 -8.48 8.79
C ALA A 25 3.89 -8.08 10.26
N GLY A 26 3.95 -6.79 10.58
CA GLY A 26 3.74 -6.31 11.94
C GLY A 26 2.31 -6.47 12.44
N LEU A 27 1.30 -6.33 11.56
CA LEU A 27 -0.09 -6.62 11.87
C LEU A 27 -0.30 -8.13 12.13
N VAL A 28 0.33 -9.02 11.33
CA VAL A 28 0.32 -10.47 11.58
C VAL A 28 0.95 -10.79 12.93
N LYS A 29 2.10 -10.18 13.27
CA LYS A 29 2.72 -10.34 14.61
C LYS A 29 1.81 -9.86 15.76
N SER A 30 0.86 -8.98 15.44
CA SER A 30 -0.17 -8.50 16.38
C SER A 30 -1.44 -9.36 16.37
N GLY A 31 -1.41 -10.55 15.74
CA GLY A 31 -2.49 -11.52 15.72
C GLY A 31 -3.59 -11.24 14.69
N LYS A 32 -3.33 -10.40 13.69
CA LYS A 32 -4.29 -10.08 12.61
C LYS A 32 -4.08 -10.97 11.40
N LYS A 33 -5.16 -11.29 10.70
CA LYS A 33 -5.13 -11.94 9.40
C LYS A 33 -4.99 -10.86 8.33
N VAL A 34 -3.93 -10.94 7.52
CA VAL A 34 -3.55 -9.88 6.58
C VAL A 34 -3.28 -10.45 5.20
N VAL A 35 -3.87 -9.83 4.16
CA VAL A 35 -3.48 -10.05 2.78
C VAL A 35 -2.92 -8.76 2.18
N LEU A 36 -1.81 -8.89 1.49
CA LEU A 36 -1.15 -7.82 0.73
C LEU A 36 -1.54 -7.94 -0.73
N VAL A 37 -1.83 -6.83 -1.37
CA VAL A 37 -2.20 -6.78 -2.79
C VAL A 37 -1.16 -5.97 -3.56
N ASP A 38 -0.46 -6.61 -4.48
CA ASP A 38 0.50 -5.95 -5.35
C ASP A 38 -0.25 -5.33 -6.55
N ALA A 39 -0.52 -4.03 -6.48
CA ALA A 39 -1.19 -3.28 -7.55
C ALA A 39 -0.20 -2.49 -8.43
N ASP A 40 1.09 -2.83 -8.39
CA ASP A 40 2.11 -2.28 -9.28
C ASP A 40 2.51 -3.32 -10.34
N PRO A 41 2.41 -3.03 -11.65
CA PRO A 41 2.90 -3.90 -12.72
C PRO A 41 4.39 -4.26 -12.63
N GLN A 42 5.17 -3.50 -11.86
CA GLN A 42 6.59 -3.84 -11.64
C GLN A 42 6.75 -5.07 -10.73
N GLY A 43 5.71 -5.44 -9.95
CA GLY A 43 5.72 -6.62 -9.09
C GLY A 43 6.73 -6.52 -7.93
N HIS A 44 6.99 -5.31 -7.43
CA HIS A 44 8.00 -5.11 -6.40
C HIS A 44 7.59 -5.69 -5.05
N LEU A 45 6.30 -5.66 -4.71
CA LEU A 45 5.79 -6.30 -3.50
C LEU A 45 5.93 -7.82 -3.60
N THR A 46 5.56 -8.38 -4.75
CA THR A 46 5.68 -9.81 -5.04
C THR A 46 7.13 -10.30 -4.87
N MET A 47 8.09 -9.58 -5.48
CA MET A 47 9.51 -9.91 -5.36
C MET A 47 10.07 -9.66 -3.97
N GLY A 48 9.64 -8.57 -3.33
CA GLY A 48 10.08 -8.21 -1.98
C GLY A 48 9.65 -9.20 -0.90
N LEU A 49 8.74 -10.12 -1.22
CA LEU A 49 8.36 -11.29 -0.42
C LEU A 49 8.91 -12.61 -1.00
N GLY A 50 9.95 -12.55 -1.83
CA GLY A 50 10.65 -13.73 -2.33
C GLY A 50 9.92 -14.53 -3.42
N PHE A 51 8.76 -14.07 -3.90
CA PHE A 51 8.01 -14.80 -4.93
C PHE A 51 8.52 -14.49 -6.35
N PRO A 52 8.43 -15.46 -7.29
CA PRO A 52 8.94 -15.28 -8.65
C PRO A 52 8.08 -14.34 -9.49
N LYS A 53 8.71 -13.67 -10.48
CA LYS A 53 8.02 -12.73 -11.40
C LYS A 53 7.09 -13.39 -12.42
N ASN A 54 7.21 -14.67 -12.67
CA ASN A 54 6.55 -15.36 -13.79
C ASN A 54 5.32 -16.16 -13.35
N LEU A 55 4.63 -15.68 -12.33
CA LEU A 55 3.38 -16.25 -11.85
C LEU A 55 2.30 -16.17 -12.92
N LYS A 56 1.52 -17.23 -13.07
CA LYS A 56 0.44 -17.32 -14.07
C LYS A 56 -0.85 -16.70 -13.56
N VAL A 57 -1.18 -16.97 -12.30
CA VAL A 57 -2.37 -16.44 -11.63
C VAL A 57 -1.93 -15.26 -10.77
N THR A 58 -2.52 -14.09 -11.01
CA THR A 58 -2.13 -12.82 -10.40
C THR A 58 -3.35 -11.92 -10.23
N LEU A 59 -3.19 -10.76 -9.61
CA LEU A 59 -4.24 -9.75 -9.51
C LEU A 59 -4.93 -9.48 -10.87
N LYS A 60 -4.14 -9.42 -11.95
CA LYS A 60 -4.69 -9.26 -13.31
C LYS A 60 -5.73 -10.33 -13.63
N SER A 61 -5.42 -11.60 -13.38
CA SER A 61 -6.34 -12.72 -13.67
C SER A 61 -7.65 -12.58 -12.89
N MET A 62 -7.57 -12.19 -11.63
CA MET A 62 -8.75 -12.01 -10.79
C MET A 62 -9.61 -10.84 -11.27
N MET A 63 -9.00 -9.71 -11.62
CA MET A 63 -9.73 -8.57 -12.19
C MET A 63 -10.36 -8.91 -13.54
N GLU A 64 -9.69 -9.68 -14.40
CA GLU A 64 -10.26 -10.14 -15.67
C GLU A 64 -11.47 -11.06 -15.45
N ASN A 65 -11.41 -11.96 -14.46
CA ASN A 65 -12.57 -12.83 -14.14
C ASN A 65 -13.78 -12.00 -13.70
N ILE A 66 -13.58 -10.95 -12.88
CA ILE A 66 -14.66 -10.00 -12.51
C ILE A 66 -15.22 -9.32 -13.76
N ILE A 67 -14.37 -8.76 -14.63
CA ILE A 67 -14.81 -8.06 -15.85
C ILE A 67 -15.62 -8.98 -16.76
N MET A 68 -15.23 -10.25 -16.87
CA MET A 68 -15.89 -11.23 -17.73
C MET A 68 -17.12 -11.90 -17.07
N GLY A 69 -17.38 -11.65 -15.78
CA GLY A 69 -18.46 -12.28 -15.03
C GLY A 69 -18.31 -13.81 -14.93
N LEU A 70 -17.07 -14.30 -14.84
CA LEU A 70 -16.77 -15.72 -14.76
C LEU A 70 -16.93 -16.23 -13.32
N GLU A 71 -17.32 -17.49 -13.15
CA GLU A 71 -17.18 -18.19 -11.86
C GLU A 71 -15.71 -18.59 -11.67
N PHE A 72 -15.13 -18.24 -10.53
CA PHE A 72 -13.73 -18.55 -10.18
C PHE A 72 -13.58 -18.65 -8.66
N ASP A 73 -12.49 -19.27 -8.20
CA ASP A 73 -12.11 -19.23 -6.80
C ASP A 73 -11.41 -17.91 -6.49
N PRO A 74 -11.96 -17.04 -5.65
CA PRO A 74 -11.32 -15.77 -5.28
C PRO A 74 -9.94 -15.94 -4.64
N LYS A 75 -9.65 -17.12 -4.10
CA LYS A 75 -8.38 -17.44 -3.42
C LYS A 75 -7.33 -18.01 -4.37
N GLU A 76 -7.64 -18.28 -5.64
CA GLU A 76 -6.72 -18.90 -6.59
C GLU A 76 -5.40 -18.11 -6.75
N ALA A 77 -5.44 -16.79 -6.61
CA ALA A 77 -4.25 -15.94 -6.70
C ALA A 77 -3.49 -15.79 -5.38
N ILE A 78 -4.00 -16.32 -4.26
CA ILE A 78 -3.40 -16.09 -2.95
C ILE A 78 -2.17 -16.98 -2.77
N LEU A 79 -1.05 -16.35 -2.42
CA LEU A 79 0.20 -16.98 -2.03
C LEU A 79 0.40 -16.78 -0.52
N HIS A 80 0.85 -17.85 0.15
CA HIS A 80 1.12 -17.82 1.60
C HIS A 80 2.60 -17.62 1.85
N HIS A 81 2.96 -16.59 2.61
CA HIS A 81 4.34 -16.32 3.01
C HIS A 81 4.63 -16.90 4.40
N GLU A 82 5.87 -17.33 4.63
CA GLU A 82 6.29 -17.99 5.88
C GLU A 82 6.08 -17.12 7.14
N GLU A 83 6.13 -15.80 7.01
CA GLU A 83 5.82 -14.86 8.11
C GLU A 83 4.32 -14.72 8.39
N GLY A 84 3.45 -15.49 7.72
CA GLY A 84 2.00 -15.53 7.94
C GLY A 84 1.21 -14.42 7.25
N VAL A 85 1.82 -13.61 6.40
CA VAL A 85 1.09 -12.72 5.49
C VAL A 85 0.70 -13.46 4.23
N ASP A 86 -0.48 -13.19 3.72
CA ASP A 86 -0.92 -13.64 2.40
C ASP A 86 -0.64 -12.56 1.36
N LEU A 87 -0.45 -12.98 0.10
CA LEU A 87 -0.15 -12.07 -1.02
C LEU A 87 -1.01 -12.38 -2.23
N ILE A 88 -1.64 -11.37 -2.80
CA ILE A 88 -2.15 -11.37 -4.16
C ILE A 88 -1.07 -10.75 -5.06
N PRO A 89 -0.39 -11.57 -5.88
CA PRO A 89 0.80 -11.14 -6.60
C PRO A 89 0.49 -10.34 -7.85
N SER A 90 1.48 -9.63 -8.35
CA SER A 90 1.47 -8.92 -9.62
C SER A 90 2.63 -9.30 -10.53
N ASN A 91 2.49 -8.96 -11.79
CA ASN A 91 3.57 -8.98 -12.78
C ASN A 91 3.33 -7.93 -13.87
N LYS A 92 4.28 -7.81 -14.82
CA LYS A 92 4.21 -6.82 -15.91
C LYS A 92 2.93 -6.87 -16.76
N LEU A 93 2.21 -7.98 -16.76
CA LEU A 93 0.97 -8.12 -17.54
C LEU A 93 -0.17 -7.27 -16.95
N LEU A 94 -0.08 -6.90 -15.66
CA LEU A 94 -1.03 -6.01 -15.02
C LEU A 94 -1.10 -4.63 -15.70
N ALA A 95 -0.01 -4.18 -16.35
CA ALA A 95 -0.01 -2.92 -17.11
C ALA A 95 -1.09 -2.88 -18.23
N GLY A 96 -1.46 -4.05 -18.76
CA GLY A 96 -2.53 -4.16 -19.76
C GLY A 96 -3.92 -3.85 -19.22
N MET A 97 -4.10 -3.88 -17.89
CA MET A 97 -5.41 -3.62 -17.28
C MET A 97 -5.91 -2.18 -17.51
N ASP A 98 -5.01 -1.20 -17.62
CA ASP A 98 -5.41 0.18 -17.95
C ASP A 98 -6.20 0.23 -19.25
N MET A 99 -5.79 -0.53 -20.26
CA MET A 99 -6.53 -0.62 -21.54
C MET A 99 -7.80 -1.46 -21.41
N SER A 100 -7.74 -2.59 -20.73
CA SER A 100 -8.88 -3.48 -20.53
C SER A 100 -10.03 -2.77 -19.79
N LEU A 101 -9.70 -2.00 -18.77
CA LEU A 101 -10.66 -1.25 -17.96
C LEU A 101 -11.32 -0.09 -18.75
N PHE A 102 -10.71 0.39 -19.83
CA PHE A 102 -11.22 1.58 -20.52
C PHE A 102 -12.62 1.41 -21.09
N THR A 103 -12.98 0.19 -21.49
CA THR A 103 -14.27 -0.14 -22.10
C THR A 103 -15.26 -0.79 -21.14
N VAL A 104 -14.89 -0.93 -19.86
CA VAL A 104 -15.71 -1.60 -18.84
C VAL A 104 -16.60 -0.57 -18.14
N GLU A 105 -17.87 -0.92 -17.95
CA GLU A 105 -18.79 -0.16 -17.10
C GLU A 105 -18.36 -0.30 -15.63
N ASP A 106 -18.50 0.77 -14.84
CA ASP A 106 -18.04 0.80 -13.43
C ASP A 106 -16.56 0.39 -13.23
N ARG A 107 -15.74 0.64 -14.24
CA ARG A 107 -14.32 0.26 -14.34
C ARG A 107 -13.47 0.61 -13.12
N GLU A 108 -13.87 1.61 -12.33
CA GLU A 108 -13.21 2.02 -11.10
C GLU A 108 -13.52 1.12 -9.90
N LYS A 109 -14.47 0.20 -10.02
CA LYS A 109 -14.93 -0.68 -8.94
C LYS A 109 -14.46 -2.14 -9.08
N VAL A 110 -13.81 -2.50 -10.18
CA VAL A 110 -13.43 -3.89 -10.48
C VAL A 110 -12.58 -4.51 -9.38
N LEU A 111 -11.58 -3.77 -8.86
CA LEU A 111 -10.78 -4.24 -7.73
C LEU A 111 -11.62 -4.31 -6.44
N LYS A 112 -12.53 -3.37 -6.22
CA LYS A 112 -13.43 -3.41 -5.07
C LYS A 112 -14.27 -4.67 -5.07
N GLU A 113 -14.89 -5.00 -6.21
CA GLU A 113 -15.72 -6.21 -6.36
C GLU A 113 -14.92 -7.48 -6.06
N TYR A 114 -13.68 -7.56 -6.53
CA TYR A 114 -12.82 -8.69 -6.20
C TYR A 114 -12.49 -8.75 -4.69
N LEU A 115 -12.08 -7.65 -4.09
CA LEU A 115 -11.70 -7.64 -2.67
C LEU A 115 -12.87 -7.89 -1.72
N GLU A 116 -14.11 -7.51 -2.11
CA GLU A 116 -15.31 -7.83 -1.32
C GLU A 116 -15.48 -9.35 -1.12
N LEU A 117 -15.07 -10.18 -2.09
CA LEU A 117 -15.11 -11.64 -1.99
C LEU A 117 -14.15 -12.22 -0.93
N LEU A 118 -13.19 -11.42 -0.47
CA LEU A 118 -12.15 -11.83 0.47
C LEU A 118 -12.30 -11.23 1.88
N LYS A 119 -13.13 -10.20 2.05
CA LYS A 119 -13.23 -9.43 3.31
C LYS A 119 -13.57 -10.25 4.54
N ASP A 120 -14.32 -11.34 4.40
CA ASP A 120 -14.71 -12.18 5.54
C ASP A 120 -13.55 -13.04 6.08
N GLU A 121 -12.46 -13.17 5.31
CA GLU A 121 -11.31 -14.01 5.66
C GLU A 121 -10.20 -13.23 6.38
N TYR A 122 -10.16 -11.89 6.21
CA TYR A 122 -9.07 -11.04 6.68
C TYR A 122 -9.52 -9.93 7.61
N ASP A 123 -8.62 -9.53 8.51
CA ASP A 123 -8.78 -8.33 9.33
C ASP A 123 -8.30 -7.09 8.56
N TYR A 124 -7.26 -7.25 7.72
CA TYR A 124 -6.67 -6.17 6.92
C TYR A 124 -6.35 -6.62 5.50
N ILE A 125 -6.63 -5.75 4.55
CA ILE A 125 -6.15 -5.82 3.16
C ILE A 125 -5.30 -4.58 2.91
N LEU A 126 -4.00 -4.76 2.58
CA LEU A 126 -3.10 -3.65 2.27
C LEU A 126 -2.78 -3.65 0.79
N ILE A 127 -3.05 -2.54 0.09
CA ILE A 127 -2.85 -2.42 -1.36
C ILE A 127 -1.60 -1.57 -1.63
N ASP A 128 -0.54 -2.17 -2.19
CA ASP A 128 0.65 -1.45 -2.65
C ASP A 128 0.40 -0.81 -4.03
N CYS A 129 0.26 0.49 -4.06
CA CYS A 129 -0.08 1.22 -5.28
C CYS A 129 1.17 1.59 -6.09
N MET A 130 1.05 1.52 -7.43
CA MET A 130 2.06 2.02 -8.35
C MET A 130 2.29 3.55 -8.20
N PRO A 131 3.47 4.09 -8.61
CA PRO A 131 3.76 5.53 -8.52
C PRO A 131 3.14 6.32 -9.67
N SER A 132 1.85 6.14 -9.91
CA SER A 132 1.09 6.89 -10.91
C SER A 132 -0.36 7.05 -10.47
N LEU A 133 -1.09 7.95 -11.10
CA LEU A 133 -2.51 8.20 -10.81
C LEU A 133 -3.41 7.63 -11.94
N GLY A 134 -3.01 6.49 -12.53
CA GLY A 134 -3.76 5.77 -13.56
C GLY A 134 -4.95 4.97 -13.03
N MET A 135 -5.57 4.17 -13.91
CA MET A 135 -6.77 3.39 -13.60
C MET A 135 -6.56 2.37 -12.47
N LEU A 136 -5.38 1.77 -12.38
CA LEU A 136 -5.06 0.84 -11.28
C LEU A 136 -5.05 1.54 -9.93
N THR A 137 -4.47 2.74 -9.83
CA THR A 137 -4.49 3.53 -8.58
C THR A 137 -5.91 4.01 -8.27
N LEU A 138 -6.70 4.39 -9.29
CA LEU A 138 -8.11 4.72 -9.12
C LEU A 138 -8.89 3.53 -8.54
N ASN A 139 -8.69 2.32 -9.08
CA ASN A 139 -9.29 1.10 -8.55
C ASN A 139 -8.89 0.82 -7.10
N ALA A 140 -7.59 0.95 -6.77
CA ALA A 140 -7.08 0.75 -5.42
C ALA A 140 -7.75 1.71 -4.41
N LEU A 141 -7.83 3.00 -4.75
CA LEU A 141 -8.45 4.01 -3.88
C LEU A 141 -9.98 3.88 -3.84
N SER A 142 -10.62 3.38 -4.89
CA SER A 142 -12.07 3.11 -4.90
C SER A 142 -12.43 1.89 -4.06
N ALA A 143 -11.51 0.94 -3.91
CA ALA A 143 -11.68 -0.26 -3.09
C ALA A 143 -11.32 -0.05 -1.61
N ALA A 144 -10.51 0.97 -1.29
CA ALA A 144 -9.97 1.19 0.04
C ALA A 144 -10.95 1.92 0.97
N ASP A 145 -10.90 1.59 2.26
CA ASP A 145 -11.56 2.37 3.32
C ASP A 145 -10.70 3.60 3.67
N SER A 146 -9.37 3.46 3.56
CA SER A 146 -8.46 4.58 3.82
C SER A 146 -7.18 4.52 2.99
N VAL A 147 -6.50 5.68 2.88
CA VAL A 147 -5.19 5.79 2.20
C VAL A 147 -4.11 6.24 3.18
N LEU A 148 -3.06 5.42 3.34
CA LEU A 148 -1.82 5.76 4.02
C LEU A 148 -0.85 6.33 3.00
N ILE A 149 -0.27 7.49 3.30
CA ILE A 149 0.55 8.26 2.35
C ILE A 149 2.00 8.32 2.85
N PRO A 150 2.89 7.42 2.38
CA PRO A 150 4.32 7.52 2.68
C PRO A 150 4.93 8.73 1.99
N VAL A 151 5.65 9.56 2.74
CA VAL A 151 6.28 10.80 2.24
C VAL A 151 7.73 10.88 2.69
N GLN A 152 8.66 10.91 1.74
CA GLN A 152 10.03 11.25 2.05
C GLN A 152 10.15 12.78 2.20
N PRO A 153 10.69 13.32 3.32
CA PRO A 153 10.74 14.76 3.58
C PRO A 153 11.81 15.48 2.74
N GLN A 154 11.56 15.59 1.42
CA GLN A 154 12.39 16.27 0.42
C GLN A 154 11.70 17.52 -0.10
N TYR A 155 12.43 18.37 -0.84
CA TYR A 155 11.98 19.68 -1.30
C TYR A 155 10.64 19.63 -2.08
N TYR A 156 10.47 18.69 -2.99
CA TYR A 156 9.23 18.55 -3.80
C TYR A 156 8.16 17.66 -3.16
N ALA A 157 8.30 17.32 -1.88
CA ALA A 157 7.35 16.41 -1.23
C ALA A 157 5.95 17.02 -1.08
N ALA A 158 5.87 18.32 -0.83
CA ALA A 158 4.60 19.04 -0.67
C ALA A 158 3.80 19.10 -1.99
N ASP A 159 4.47 19.29 -3.13
CA ASP A 159 3.81 19.37 -4.43
C ASP A 159 3.19 18.03 -4.82
N GLY A 160 3.96 16.93 -4.70
CA GLY A 160 3.44 15.59 -4.99
C GLY A 160 2.31 15.17 -4.04
N LEU A 161 2.39 15.58 -2.77
CA LEU A 161 1.32 15.34 -1.80
C LEU A 161 0.04 16.10 -2.21
N MET A 162 0.14 17.35 -2.61
CA MET A 162 -1.01 18.16 -3.04
C MET A 162 -1.73 17.52 -4.24
N GLU A 163 -0.98 17.00 -5.22
CA GLU A 163 -1.58 16.34 -6.39
C GLU A 163 -2.31 15.04 -6.00
N LEU A 164 -1.72 14.21 -5.15
CA LEU A 164 -2.38 13.02 -4.63
C LEU A 164 -3.66 13.36 -3.85
N LEU A 165 -3.61 14.38 -2.98
CA LEU A 165 -4.77 14.80 -2.20
C LEU A 165 -5.92 15.29 -3.08
N LYS A 166 -5.64 15.96 -4.21
CA LYS A 166 -6.67 16.33 -5.20
C LYS A 166 -7.33 15.08 -5.80
N VAL A 167 -6.54 14.05 -6.11
CA VAL A 167 -7.08 12.78 -6.64
C VAL A 167 -7.93 12.07 -5.59
N VAL A 168 -7.43 11.92 -4.37
CA VAL A 168 -8.18 11.33 -3.23
C VAL A 168 -9.52 12.04 -3.03
N LYS A 169 -9.52 13.38 -3.03
CA LYS A 169 -10.74 14.17 -2.94
C LYS A 169 -11.70 13.92 -4.12
N GLY A 170 -11.16 13.80 -5.34
CA GLY A 170 -11.96 13.49 -6.53
C GLY A 170 -12.60 12.10 -6.45
N ILE A 171 -11.88 11.12 -5.93
CA ILE A 171 -12.38 9.76 -5.72
C ILE A 171 -13.44 9.73 -4.62
N HIS A 172 -13.18 10.36 -3.49
CA HIS A 172 -14.14 10.51 -2.39
C HIS A 172 -15.47 11.10 -2.88
N GLN A 173 -15.43 12.10 -3.74
CA GLN A 173 -16.64 12.76 -4.24
C GLN A 173 -17.43 11.97 -5.27
N ARG A 174 -16.80 11.08 -6.05
CA ARG A 174 -17.40 10.46 -7.23
C ARG A 174 -17.55 8.94 -7.15
N PHE A 175 -16.60 8.25 -6.54
CA PHE A 175 -16.48 6.80 -6.64
C PHE A 175 -16.52 6.09 -5.27
N ASN A 176 -15.97 6.72 -4.23
CA ASN A 176 -15.89 6.14 -2.88
C ASN A 176 -16.08 7.20 -1.80
N PRO A 177 -17.33 7.55 -1.45
CA PRO A 177 -17.63 8.57 -0.46
C PRO A 177 -17.10 8.28 0.95
N ASP A 178 -16.79 7.02 1.24
CA ASP A 178 -16.29 6.56 2.55
C ASP A 178 -14.76 6.60 2.64
N LEU A 179 -14.05 6.85 1.52
CA LEU A 179 -12.58 6.90 1.50
C LEU A 179 -12.05 7.99 2.42
N GLN A 180 -11.24 7.60 3.39
CA GLN A 180 -10.59 8.50 4.33
C GLN A 180 -9.08 8.57 4.11
N ILE A 181 -8.42 9.53 4.72
CA ILE A 181 -6.96 9.57 4.77
C ILE A 181 -6.52 8.97 6.09
N GLU A 182 -5.88 7.78 6.04
CA GLU A 182 -5.33 7.10 7.22
C GLU A 182 -4.28 7.97 7.91
N GLY A 183 -3.45 8.62 7.13
CA GLY A 183 -2.45 9.57 7.59
C GLY A 183 -1.25 9.70 6.67
N ILE A 184 -0.44 10.73 6.92
CA ILE A 184 0.86 10.94 6.28
C ILE A 184 1.93 10.29 7.13
N LEU A 185 2.70 9.36 6.54
CA LEU A 185 3.83 8.69 7.17
C LEU A 185 5.14 9.25 6.61
N PHE A 186 5.98 9.86 7.45
CA PHE A 186 7.31 10.23 7.01
C PHE A 186 8.22 9.00 6.94
N THR A 187 8.78 8.78 5.76
CA THR A 187 9.67 7.65 5.45
C THR A 187 11.06 8.11 5.05
N MET A 188 12.03 7.20 5.15
CA MET A 188 13.44 7.50 4.84
C MET A 188 13.93 8.77 5.57
N ASP A 189 13.39 8.97 6.77
CA ASP A 189 13.69 10.17 7.56
C ASP A 189 15.13 10.14 8.05
N ASN A 190 15.83 11.23 7.80
CA ASN A 190 17.14 11.46 8.38
C ASN A 190 17.11 12.75 9.19
N CYS A 191 16.83 12.59 10.47
CA CYS A 191 16.69 13.70 11.42
C CYS A 191 17.97 14.55 11.60
N ARG A 192 19.12 14.12 11.05
CA ARG A 192 20.37 14.89 11.08
C ARG A 192 20.38 16.02 10.05
N TYR A 193 19.59 15.94 8.98
CA TYR A 193 19.55 16.96 7.94
C TYR A 193 18.55 18.07 8.24
N ASN A 194 19.03 19.32 8.28
CA ASN A 194 18.18 20.49 8.51
C ASN A 194 17.08 20.63 7.44
N ASN A 195 17.36 20.24 6.18
CA ASN A 195 16.36 20.27 5.11
C ASN A 195 15.19 19.29 5.39
N ALA A 196 15.46 18.10 5.90
CA ALA A 196 14.41 17.15 6.26
C ALA A 196 13.51 17.71 7.37
N LYS A 197 14.09 18.33 8.40
CA LYS A 197 13.35 18.98 9.49
C LYS A 197 12.45 20.12 8.95
N ARG A 198 12.99 20.98 8.08
CA ARG A 198 12.24 22.09 7.47
C ARG A 198 11.08 21.57 6.63
N ASN A 199 11.30 20.57 5.79
CA ASN A 199 10.27 20.01 4.91
C ASN A 199 9.19 19.30 5.72
N LYS A 200 9.54 18.55 6.76
CA LYS A 200 8.56 17.97 7.71
C LYS A 200 7.73 19.05 8.39
N GLN A 201 8.37 20.11 8.87
CA GLN A 201 7.66 21.20 9.52
C GLN A 201 6.71 21.91 8.54
N ALA A 202 7.12 22.13 7.30
CA ALA A 202 6.26 22.71 6.26
C ALA A 202 5.01 21.85 6.02
N ILE A 203 5.17 20.53 5.86
CA ILE A 203 4.04 19.60 5.68
C ILE A 203 3.15 19.59 6.92
N LYS A 204 3.72 19.56 8.13
CA LYS A 204 2.96 19.61 9.40
C LYS A 204 2.15 20.92 9.52
N THR A 205 2.75 22.04 9.15
CA THR A 205 2.07 23.35 9.22
C THR A 205 0.96 23.45 8.18
N THR A 206 1.16 22.90 6.98
CA THR A 206 0.18 23.02 5.88
C THR A 206 -0.98 22.03 6.03
N TYR A 207 -0.73 20.82 6.48
CA TYR A 207 -1.72 19.73 6.44
C TYR A 207 -2.12 19.18 7.82
N GLY A 208 -1.32 19.44 8.85
CA GLY A 208 -1.49 18.79 10.16
C GLY A 208 -2.76 19.19 10.93
N SER A 209 -3.46 20.28 10.53
CA SER A 209 -4.78 20.62 11.07
C SER A 209 -5.90 19.76 10.51
N ASP A 210 -5.77 19.29 9.27
CA ASP A 210 -6.84 18.63 8.51
C ASP A 210 -6.56 17.15 8.24
N ILE A 211 -5.28 16.78 8.25
CA ILE A 211 -4.83 15.41 7.95
C ILE A 211 -3.95 14.91 9.08
N ARG A 212 -4.26 13.72 9.57
CA ARG A 212 -3.41 13.04 10.54
C ARG A 212 -2.00 12.86 9.97
N ILE A 213 -1.01 13.16 10.79
CA ILE A 213 0.38 12.83 10.52
C ILE A 213 0.81 11.84 11.59
N PHE A 214 1.28 10.65 11.18
CA PHE A 214 1.76 9.65 12.12
C PHE A 214 2.87 10.24 12.99
N GLU A 215 2.85 9.91 14.27
CA GLU A 215 3.88 10.35 15.21
C GLU A 215 5.20 9.67 14.89
N GLN A 216 5.11 8.38 14.55
CA GLN A 216 6.24 7.58 14.15
C GLN A 216 6.74 7.96 12.75
N THR A 217 8.06 7.92 12.58
CA THR A 217 8.74 8.11 11.30
C THR A 217 9.63 6.92 10.98
N ILE A 218 9.65 6.49 9.73
CA ILE A 218 10.50 5.38 9.30
C ILE A 218 11.88 5.91 8.92
N PRO A 219 12.94 5.48 9.61
CA PRO A 219 14.31 5.93 9.33
C PRO A 219 14.82 5.35 8.01
N ARG A 220 15.81 6.01 7.43
CA ARG A 220 16.60 5.40 6.35
C ARG A 220 17.67 4.52 6.98
N THR A 221 17.56 3.21 6.81
CA THR A 221 18.54 2.21 7.28
C THR A 221 18.94 1.29 6.13
N GLU A 222 20.12 0.70 6.21
CA GLU A 222 20.61 -0.28 5.25
C GLU A 222 19.80 -1.58 5.36
N SER A 223 19.53 -2.04 6.58
CA SER A 223 18.71 -3.25 6.82
C SER A 223 17.33 -3.18 6.17
N LEU A 224 16.64 -2.02 6.20
CA LEU A 224 15.36 -1.86 5.48
C LEU A 224 15.51 -1.89 3.95
N ALA A 225 16.66 -1.56 3.41
CA ALA A 225 16.89 -1.63 1.97
C ALA A 225 17.22 -3.07 1.52
N GLU A 226 17.82 -3.87 2.40
CA GLU A 226 18.25 -5.24 2.12
C GLU A 226 17.12 -6.27 2.24
N THR A 227 16.08 -6.02 3.04
CA THR A 227 14.93 -6.94 3.21
C THR A 227 14.33 -7.42 1.90
N ALA A 228 14.22 -6.53 0.91
CA ALA A 228 13.62 -6.88 -0.39
C ALA A 228 14.46 -7.87 -1.22
N SER A 229 15.79 -7.94 -0.99
CA SER A 229 16.65 -8.93 -1.65
C SER A 229 16.58 -10.29 -0.97
N GLU A 230 16.27 -10.32 0.31
CA GLU A 230 16.12 -11.54 1.11
C GLU A 230 14.70 -12.11 1.05
N GLY A 231 13.73 -11.32 0.57
CA GLY A 231 12.33 -11.75 0.44
C GLY A 231 11.57 -11.80 1.76
N VAL A 232 11.99 -11.04 2.77
CA VAL A 232 11.43 -11.08 4.13
C VAL A 232 11.13 -9.68 4.68
N SER A 233 10.36 -9.60 5.76
CA SER A 233 10.17 -8.34 6.48
C SER A 233 11.39 -7.95 7.33
N ILE A 234 11.41 -6.70 7.80
CA ILE A 234 12.44 -6.23 8.73
C ILE A 234 12.42 -7.02 10.06
N PHE A 235 11.27 -7.57 10.42
CA PHE A 235 11.11 -8.30 11.66
C PHE A 235 11.81 -9.67 11.64
N ASP A 236 11.90 -10.29 10.46
CA ASP A 236 12.61 -11.53 10.27
C ASP A 236 14.09 -11.29 9.95
N TYR A 237 14.38 -10.25 9.15
CA TYR A 237 15.74 -9.89 8.76
C TYR A 237 16.57 -9.34 9.92
N ASP A 238 16.07 -8.31 10.61
CA ASP A 238 16.76 -7.63 11.74
C ASP A 238 15.73 -7.06 12.73
N GLY A 239 15.06 -7.97 13.43
CA GLY A 239 13.95 -7.65 14.34
C GLY A 239 14.32 -6.81 15.56
N LYS A 240 15.62 -6.49 15.77
CA LYS A 240 16.11 -5.60 16.83
C LYS A 240 16.58 -4.25 16.32
N SER A 241 16.43 -4.00 15.02
CA SER A 241 16.83 -2.75 14.39
C SER A 241 15.87 -1.61 14.69
N LYS A 242 16.35 -0.38 14.51
CA LYS A 242 15.50 0.81 14.57
C LYS A 242 14.38 0.79 13.53
N GLY A 243 14.60 0.12 12.40
CA GLY A 243 13.60 -0.10 11.38
C GLY A 243 12.43 -0.95 11.88
N ALA A 244 12.74 -2.05 12.55
CA ALA A 244 11.76 -2.94 13.17
C ALA A 244 10.95 -2.23 14.26
N ASP A 245 11.63 -1.54 15.19
CA ASP A 245 10.97 -0.76 16.23
C ASP A 245 10.01 0.28 15.63
N SER A 246 10.47 1.01 14.59
CA SER A 246 9.66 2.05 13.95
C SER A 246 8.41 1.50 13.27
N TYR A 247 8.50 0.35 12.61
CA TYR A 247 7.31 -0.29 12.01
C TYR A 247 6.40 -0.89 13.08
N LEU A 248 6.94 -1.40 14.18
CA LEU A 248 6.11 -1.90 15.29
C LEU A 248 5.29 -0.75 15.91
N GLU A 249 5.90 0.41 16.12
CA GLU A 249 5.20 1.60 16.61
C GLU A 249 4.14 2.09 15.62
N LEU A 250 4.43 2.08 14.30
CA LEU A 250 3.43 2.38 13.26
C LEU A 250 2.23 1.42 13.34
N VAL A 251 2.47 0.12 13.51
CA VAL A 251 1.41 -0.88 13.70
C VAL A 251 0.53 -0.52 14.88
N GLN A 252 1.12 -0.13 16.01
CA GLN A 252 0.35 0.29 17.19
C GLN A 252 -0.50 1.54 16.93
N GLU A 253 0.03 2.48 16.14
CA GLU A 253 -0.72 3.67 15.75
C GLU A 253 -1.89 3.31 14.81
N VAL A 254 -1.72 2.39 13.87
CA VAL A 254 -2.78 1.93 12.96
C VAL A 254 -3.87 1.18 13.74
N LEU A 255 -3.49 0.28 14.66
CA LEU A 255 -4.43 -0.50 15.46
C LEU A 255 -5.28 0.36 16.42
N LYS A 256 -4.77 1.48 16.90
CA LYS A 256 -5.52 2.41 17.77
C LYS A 256 -6.63 3.17 17.04
N HIS A 257 -6.57 3.24 15.73
CA HIS A 257 -7.50 4.01 14.89
C HIS A 257 -8.28 3.12 13.90
N ALA A 258 -8.28 1.81 14.14
CA ALA A 258 -9.00 0.82 13.34
C ALA A 258 -10.46 0.67 13.79
#